data_37dd47e91faf29f8ac173f21a141eebc
#
_entry.id   37dd47e91faf29f8ac173f21a141eebc
#
_cell.length_a   1.000
_cell.length_b   1.000
_cell.length_c   1.000
_cell.angle_alpha   90.00
_cell.angle_beta   90.00
_cell.angle_gamma   90.00
#
_symmetry.space_group_name_H-M   'P 1'
#
loop_
_entity.id
_entity.type
_entity.pdbx_description
1 polymer ?
#
loop_
_entity_poly.entity_id
_entity_poly.type
_entity_poly.pdbx_seq_one_letter_code
_entity_poly.pdbx_strand_id
1 'polypeptide(L)'
;MLKLIKKIAAACCFSLAAAALLSGCSSNADSGGKLKLTFQIWDDAQRGGMQDVANAYMAEHPDVSIEVQVTSWDEYWTKLDAAAESNQLPDIFWMHTNQILKYADYGKLADLTDLYQSEDPEYYEKHFSDISLDNARGSDGRIYGVPKDKDSVCLVYNREMFDAAGLSYPDDTWTWDDLISASQTIYDKTGKYGYMAYADEQLGYWNFVYQAGGYILNEDKTKAGFDQEATRKGMDFYIGLQSYEWCPDQNYFAETNPGTAFISEQGAMYLEGNWNLMSMMKNNTNLIGKWDVAVLPKCPDPLNGDGRATISNGLCYATGAEGKHLEAVKDFLRFAGSEEGQRVQGLSGAAIPAYIGLEDTWIHAFDQFDYKLDVQKCVDMLPYGVQSVNNASRPNWKTQINDLLLKIYSGELTLDQGLADMQTLVDSAKAP
;
A
#
# COMPACT_ATOMS: atom_id res chain seq x y z
N MET A 1 -11.18 41.46 -53.01
CA MET A 1 -10.17 41.97 -53.96
C MET A 1 -8.86 41.29 -53.62
N LEU A 2 -8.58 40.29 -54.32
CA LEU A 2 -7.81 40.25 -55.56
C LEU A 2 -6.35 40.58 -55.32
N LYS A 3 -5.60 39.50 -55.44
CA LYS A 3 -4.47 39.31 -56.36
C LYS A 3 -3.14 39.85 -55.83
N LEU A 4 -2.07 39.29 -56.03
CA LEU A 4 -1.55 38.20 -56.85
C LEU A 4 -0.02 38.24 -56.79
N ILE A 5 0.60 37.09 -56.73
CA ILE A 5 1.61 36.61 -57.69
C ILE A 5 3.07 36.90 -57.33
N LYS A 6 3.76 35.89 -57.18
CA LYS A 6 4.73 35.08 -57.97
C LYS A 6 6.20 35.34 -57.62
N LYS A 7 6.83 34.23 -57.24
CA LYS A 7 7.87 33.46 -57.98
C LYS A 7 9.20 34.18 -58.23
N ILE A 8 10.25 33.43 -57.87
CA ILE A 8 11.37 32.93 -58.71
C ILE A 8 12.45 32.46 -57.74
N ALA A 9 12.81 31.29 -57.56
CA ALA A 9 13.37 30.17 -58.30
C ALA A 9 14.88 30.32 -58.56
N ALA A 10 15.56 29.27 -58.11
CA ALA A 10 16.78 28.66 -58.73
C ALA A 10 18.10 29.40 -58.56
N ALA A 11 19.24 28.83 -58.45
CA ALA A 11 19.75 27.47 -58.64
C ALA A 11 21.18 27.35 -58.13
N CYS A 12 21.56 26.13 -57.80
CA CYS A 12 22.84 25.46 -58.00
C CYS A 12 24.18 26.13 -57.71
N CYS A 13 24.96 25.48 -56.84
CA CYS A 13 26.21 24.88 -57.35
C CYS A 13 26.72 23.78 -56.38
N PHE A 14 26.94 22.64 -56.99
CA PHE A 14 27.68 21.48 -56.49
C PHE A 14 29.15 21.82 -56.34
N SER A 15 29.76 21.31 -55.24
CA SER A 15 31.16 20.90 -55.28
C SER A 15 31.42 19.79 -54.30
N LEU A 16 31.70 18.61 -54.81
CA LEU A 16 32.29 17.45 -54.15
C LEU A 16 33.72 17.81 -53.68
N ALA A 17 34.08 17.38 -52.51
CA ALA A 17 35.42 16.93 -52.20
C ALA A 17 35.36 15.78 -51.20
N ALA A 18 35.97 14.70 -51.60
CA ALA A 18 36.00 13.39 -50.95
C ALA A 18 37.11 13.26 -49.90
N ALA A 19 36.86 12.35 -48.98
CA ALA A 19 37.78 11.46 -48.29
C ALA A 19 38.75 12.01 -47.25
N ALA A 20 38.48 11.57 -45.99
CA ALA A 20 39.50 10.91 -45.17
C ALA A 20 38.83 10.01 -44.15
N LEU A 21 38.86 8.72 -44.37
CA LEU A 21 38.67 7.67 -43.37
C LEU A 21 39.83 7.78 -42.39
N LEU A 22 39.54 8.18 -41.18
CA LEU A 22 40.38 7.93 -40.04
C LEU A 22 39.46 7.29 -38.95
N SER A 23 39.66 6.01 -38.81
CA SER A 23 39.19 5.23 -37.67
C SER A 23 39.69 5.87 -36.38
N GLY A 24 38.83 6.62 -35.73
CA GLY A 24 39.02 7.03 -34.36
C GLY A 24 38.08 6.19 -33.51
N CYS A 25 38.60 5.16 -32.84
CA CYS A 25 38.00 4.71 -31.62
C CYS A 25 37.99 5.89 -30.65
N SER A 26 36.94 6.64 -30.65
CA SER A 26 36.65 7.55 -29.56
C SER A 26 35.97 6.71 -28.51
N SER A 27 36.78 6.22 -27.56
CA SER A 27 36.29 6.01 -26.21
C SER A 27 35.59 7.30 -25.82
N ASN A 28 34.27 7.28 -25.72
CA ASN A 28 33.54 8.29 -24.98
C ASN A 28 34.06 8.25 -23.55
N ALA A 29 35.06 9.05 -23.28
CA ALA A 29 35.32 9.52 -21.95
C ALA A 29 34.10 10.32 -21.56
N ASP A 30 33.28 9.73 -20.72
CA ASP A 30 32.11 10.32 -20.10
C ASP A 30 32.56 11.57 -19.35
N SER A 31 32.18 12.71 -19.86
CA SER A 31 32.45 14.00 -19.24
C SER A 31 31.65 14.06 -17.96
N GLY A 32 32.21 13.62 -16.81
CA GLY A 32 31.87 13.95 -15.42
C GLY A 32 30.41 14.16 -15.00
N GLY A 33 29.46 13.48 -15.62
CA GLY A 33 28.05 13.51 -15.21
C GLY A 33 27.74 12.42 -14.20
N LYS A 34 26.96 12.75 -13.15
CA LYS A 34 26.47 11.77 -12.18
C LYS A 34 25.62 10.70 -12.88
N LEU A 35 25.72 9.45 -12.41
CA LEU A 35 24.79 8.38 -12.77
C LEU A 35 23.39 8.78 -12.30
N LYS A 36 22.43 8.89 -13.20
CA LYS A 36 21.05 9.24 -12.87
C LYS A 36 20.21 7.98 -12.78
N LEU A 37 19.60 7.75 -11.62
CA LEU A 37 18.66 6.66 -11.37
C LEU A 37 17.26 7.24 -11.14
N THR A 38 16.26 6.61 -11.74
CA THR A 38 14.84 6.93 -11.54
C THR A 38 14.29 6.12 -10.39
N PHE A 39 13.54 6.78 -9.48
CA PHE A 39 12.85 6.11 -8.40
C PHE A 39 11.35 6.42 -8.44
N GLN A 40 10.55 5.44 -8.85
CA GLN A 40 9.11 5.61 -9.08
C GLN A 40 8.28 5.09 -7.90
N ILE A 41 7.35 5.92 -7.43
CA ILE A 41 6.40 5.60 -6.34
C ILE A 41 4.99 6.06 -6.72
N TRP A 42 3.97 5.68 -5.92
CA TRP A 42 2.57 6.12 -6.17
C TRP A 42 2.00 7.07 -5.13
N ASP A 43 2.67 7.27 -4.00
CA ASP A 43 2.16 8.07 -2.89
C ASP A 43 2.96 9.38 -2.72
N ASP A 44 2.31 10.51 -3.07
CA ASP A 44 2.94 11.83 -2.93
C ASP A 44 3.19 12.21 -1.46
N ALA A 45 2.38 11.69 -0.53
CA ALA A 45 2.54 11.96 0.90
C ALA A 45 3.86 11.39 1.45
N GLN A 46 4.33 10.27 0.90
CA GLN A 46 5.59 9.63 1.29
C GLN A 46 6.79 10.09 0.45
N ARG A 47 6.58 10.89 -0.61
CA ARG A 47 7.65 11.32 -1.51
C ARG A 47 8.82 11.96 -0.77
N GLY A 48 8.55 12.84 0.18
CA GLY A 48 9.59 13.51 0.98
C GLY A 48 10.47 12.51 1.72
N GLY A 49 9.87 11.56 2.42
CA GLY A 49 10.60 10.52 3.15
C GLY A 49 11.43 9.61 2.24
N MET A 50 10.91 9.25 1.07
CA MET A 50 11.67 8.47 0.09
C MET A 50 12.83 9.26 -0.51
N GLN A 51 12.63 10.57 -0.70
CA GLN A 51 13.73 11.45 -1.13
C GLN A 51 14.79 11.59 -0.04
N ASP A 52 14.40 11.60 1.25
CA ASP A 52 15.36 11.62 2.35
C ASP A 52 16.22 10.35 2.39
N VAL A 53 15.63 9.16 2.15
CA VAL A 53 16.39 7.90 1.99
C VAL A 53 17.36 8.00 0.81
N ALA A 54 16.90 8.49 -0.34
CA ALA A 54 17.75 8.70 -1.50
C ALA A 54 18.86 9.72 -1.23
N ASN A 55 18.59 10.80 -0.52
CA ASN A 55 19.58 11.82 -0.17
C ASN A 55 20.65 11.29 0.79
N ALA A 56 20.26 10.45 1.77
CA ALA A 56 21.20 9.80 2.68
C ALA A 56 22.19 8.91 1.91
N TYR A 57 21.68 8.09 0.99
CA TYR A 57 22.53 7.29 0.10
C TYR A 57 23.47 8.15 -0.76
N MET A 58 22.93 9.19 -1.41
CA MET A 58 23.71 10.09 -2.28
C MET A 58 24.78 10.89 -1.52
N ALA A 59 24.67 11.05 -0.21
CA ALA A 59 25.69 11.72 0.60
C ALA A 59 27.00 10.90 0.63
N GLU A 60 26.90 9.57 0.58
CA GLU A 60 28.04 8.66 0.53
C GLU A 60 28.43 8.28 -0.92
N HIS A 61 27.52 8.50 -1.88
CA HIS A 61 27.69 8.18 -3.31
C HIS A 61 27.54 9.44 -4.17
N PRO A 62 28.52 10.37 -4.14
CA PRO A 62 28.40 11.68 -4.79
C PRO A 62 28.35 11.63 -6.33
N ASP A 63 28.68 10.51 -6.91
CA ASP A 63 28.62 10.20 -8.35
C ASP A 63 27.24 9.68 -8.79
N VAL A 64 26.32 9.44 -7.85
CA VAL A 64 24.93 9.02 -8.14
C VAL A 64 23.96 10.16 -7.91
N SER A 65 22.86 10.18 -8.66
CA SER A 65 21.73 11.08 -8.50
C SER A 65 20.43 10.30 -8.60
N ILE A 66 19.63 10.31 -7.54
CA ILE A 66 18.34 9.62 -7.46
C ILE A 66 17.25 10.66 -7.25
N GLU A 67 16.22 10.65 -8.11
CA GLU A 67 15.06 11.53 -8.01
C GLU A 67 13.81 10.70 -7.88
N VAL A 68 13.04 10.96 -6.79
CA VAL A 68 11.77 10.29 -6.53
C VAL A 68 10.66 10.93 -7.37
N GLN A 69 10.02 10.13 -8.20
CA GLN A 69 8.92 10.51 -9.08
C GLN A 69 7.64 9.86 -8.61
N VAL A 70 6.53 10.60 -8.67
CA VAL A 70 5.22 10.12 -8.22
C VAL A 70 4.27 9.99 -9.41
N THR A 71 3.53 8.89 -9.43
CA THR A 71 2.41 8.66 -10.34
C THR A 71 1.24 8.13 -9.51
N SER A 72 0.01 8.59 -9.76
CA SER A 72 -1.17 8.11 -9.02
C SER A 72 -1.33 6.60 -9.11
N TRP A 73 -1.95 5.98 -8.09
CA TRP A 73 -2.07 4.52 -7.98
C TRP A 73 -2.51 3.80 -9.25
N ASP A 74 -3.61 4.22 -9.89
CA ASP A 74 -4.15 3.54 -11.08
C ASP A 74 -3.24 3.73 -12.30
N GLU A 75 -2.69 4.93 -12.46
CA GLU A 75 -1.77 5.25 -13.55
C GLU A 75 -0.41 4.58 -13.36
N TYR A 76 0.02 4.40 -12.11
CA TYR A 76 1.27 3.73 -11.77
C TYR A 76 1.30 2.30 -12.33
N TRP A 77 0.28 1.50 -12.03
CA TRP A 77 0.22 0.11 -12.50
C TRP A 77 0.08 0.02 -14.02
N THR A 78 -0.72 0.91 -14.62
CA THR A 78 -0.85 0.99 -16.09
C THR A 78 0.51 1.26 -16.76
N LYS A 79 1.28 2.20 -16.22
CA LYS A 79 2.60 2.56 -16.77
C LYS A 79 3.63 1.46 -16.48
N LEU A 80 3.59 0.87 -15.29
CA LEU A 80 4.54 -0.17 -14.89
C LEU A 80 4.34 -1.44 -15.73
N ASP A 81 3.08 -1.83 -16.02
CA ASP A 81 2.76 -2.95 -16.91
C ASP A 81 3.33 -2.72 -18.33
N ALA A 82 3.08 -1.56 -18.92
CA ALA A 82 3.61 -1.22 -20.24
C ALA A 82 5.15 -1.18 -20.28
N ALA A 83 5.78 -0.68 -19.20
CA ALA A 83 7.23 -0.66 -19.04
C ALA A 83 7.80 -2.08 -18.90
N ALA A 84 7.13 -2.96 -18.16
CA ALA A 84 7.52 -4.36 -17.99
C ALA A 84 7.45 -5.14 -19.30
N GLU A 85 6.40 -4.92 -20.12
CA GLU A 85 6.27 -5.56 -21.44
C GLU A 85 7.41 -5.14 -22.38
N SER A 86 7.83 -3.88 -22.33
CA SER A 86 8.91 -3.33 -23.17
C SER A 86 10.31 -3.49 -22.58
N ASN A 87 10.48 -4.11 -21.41
CA ASN A 87 11.71 -4.22 -20.64
C ASN A 87 12.34 -2.82 -20.35
N GLN A 88 11.50 -1.84 -20.02
CA GLN A 88 11.89 -0.46 -19.71
C GLN A 88 11.38 -0.02 -18.34
N LEU A 89 11.41 -0.92 -17.38
CA LEU A 89 11.05 -0.61 -15.98
C LEU A 89 11.95 0.53 -15.45
N PRO A 90 11.44 1.40 -14.56
CA PRO A 90 12.28 2.35 -13.83
C PRO A 90 13.43 1.64 -13.12
N ASP A 91 14.51 2.37 -12.82
CA ASP A 91 15.66 1.76 -12.12
C ASP A 91 15.24 1.23 -10.73
N ILE A 92 14.53 2.05 -9.97
CA ILE A 92 13.99 1.71 -8.65
C ILE A 92 12.49 1.99 -8.65
N PHE A 93 11.71 1.10 -8.09
CA PHE A 93 10.27 1.32 -7.97
C PHE A 93 9.68 0.56 -6.78
N TRP A 94 8.56 1.06 -6.29
CA TRP A 94 7.80 0.34 -5.28
C TRP A 94 7.05 -0.84 -5.88
N MET A 95 7.05 -1.95 -5.16
CA MET A 95 6.28 -3.13 -5.50
C MET A 95 5.34 -3.48 -4.34
N HIS A 96 4.06 -3.61 -4.67
CA HIS A 96 3.04 -3.99 -3.72
C HIS A 96 2.87 -5.51 -3.70
N THR A 97 2.61 -6.09 -2.52
CA THR A 97 2.40 -7.54 -2.36
C THR A 97 1.36 -8.11 -3.34
N ASN A 98 0.32 -7.34 -3.66
CA ASN A 98 -0.74 -7.76 -4.58
C ASN A 98 -0.29 -7.96 -6.04
N GLN A 99 0.88 -7.47 -6.40
CA GLN A 99 1.39 -7.46 -7.78
C GLN A 99 2.69 -8.26 -7.93
N ILE A 100 3.45 -8.45 -6.85
CA ILE A 100 4.80 -9.00 -6.93
C ILE A 100 4.86 -10.36 -7.64
N LEU A 101 3.91 -11.27 -7.35
CA LEU A 101 3.87 -12.59 -7.99
C LEU A 101 3.73 -12.47 -9.51
N LYS A 102 2.87 -11.56 -10.00
CA LYS A 102 2.72 -11.32 -11.43
C LYS A 102 4.05 -10.95 -12.08
N TYR A 103 4.77 -9.97 -11.52
CA TYR A 103 6.01 -9.49 -12.12
C TYR A 103 7.17 -10.49 -11.94
N ALA A 104 7.28 -11.13 -10.79
CA ALA A 104 8.33 -12.11 -10.50
C ALA A 104 8.18 -13.36 -11.37
N ASP A 105 6.97 -13.95 -11.43
CA ASP A 105 6.70 -15.19 -12.17
C ASP A 105 6.85 -15.01 -13.69
N TYR A 106 6.65 -13.79 -14.20
CA TYR A 106 6.95 -13.44 -15.60
C TYR A 106 8.42 -13.02 -15.83
N GLY A 107 9.30 -13.15 -14.83
CA GLY A 107 10.73 -12.85 -14.96
C GLY A 107 11.03 -11.37 -15.20
N LYS A 108 10.15 -10.47 -14.74
CA LYS A 108 10.33 -9.02 -14.93
C LYS A 108 11.14 -8.36 -13.82
N LEU A 109 11.21 -8.97 -12.64
CA LEU A 109 11.96 -8.46 -11.50
C LEU A 109 13.34 -9.12 -11.39
N ALA A 110 14.30 -8.37 -10.90
CA ALA A 110 15.61 -8.92 -10.55
C ALA A 110 15.50 -9.82 -9.32
N ASP A 111 16.16 -10.95 -9.34
CA ASP A 111 16.38 -11.80 -8.17
C ASP A 111 17.31 -11.08 -7.19
N LEU A 112 16.82 -10.83 -5.99
CA LEU A 112 17.51 -10.16 -4.90
C LEU A 112 17.81 -11.11 -3.72
N THR A 113 17.59 -12.41 -3.91
CA THR A 113 17.80 -13.43 -2.85
C THR A 113 19.19 -13.33 -2.25
N ASP A 114 20.20 -13.16 -3.09
CA ASP A 114 21.61 -13.10 -2.68
C ASP A 114 22.11 -11.66 -2.44
N LEU A 115 21.22 -10.67 -2.32
CA LEU A 115 21.61 -9.26 -2.22
C LEU A 115 22.57 -8.98 -1.07
N TYR A 116 22.41 -9.65 0.07
CA TYR A 116 23.24 -9.51 1.28
C TYR A 116 24.19 -10.70 1.50
N GLN A 117 24.24 -11.66 0.57
CA GLN A 117 24.97 -12.93 0.74
C GLN A 117 26.44 -12.76 1.11
N SER A 118 27.09 -11.72 0.59
CA SER A 118 28.52 -11.46 0.87
C SER A 118 28.75 -10.83 2.26
N GLU A 119 27.75 -10.24 2.86
CA GLU A 119 27.83 -9.53 4.13
C GLU A 119 27.28 -10.41 5.26
N ASP A 120 26.05 -10.86 5.14
CA ASP A 120 25.38 -11.78 6.06
C ASP A 120 24.38 -12.65 5.27
N PRO A 121 24.64 -13.97 5.11
CA PRO A 121 23.73 -14.87 4.41
C PRO A 121 22.33 -15.01 5.04
N GLU A 122 22.18 -14.65 6.30
CA GLU A 122 20.93 -14.71 7.05
C GLU A 122 20.33 -13.31 7.29
N TYR A 123 20.77 -12.31 6.50
CA TYR A 123 20.38 -10.91 6.72
C TYR A 123 18.88 -10.71 6.68
N TYR A 124 18.23 -11.28 5.69
CA TYR A 124 16.78 -11.13 5.51
C TYR A 124 16.02 -11.69 6.72
N GLU A 125 16.31 -12.90 7.13
CA GLU A 125 15.63 -13.60 8.23
C GLU A 125 15.92 -12.98 9.60
N LYS A 126 17.06 -12.33 9.77
CA LYS A 126 17.43 -11.63 11.01
C LYS A 126 16.72 -10.29 11.16
N HIS A 127 16.49 -9.58 10.05
CA HIS A 127 16.10 -8.17 10.10
C HIS A 127 14.68 -7.89 9.62
N PHE A 128 14.02 -8.86 9.00
CA PHE A 128 12.65 -8.69 8.52
C PHE A 128 11.74 -9.81 9.03
N SER A 129 10.48 -9.49 9.28
CA SER A 129 9.48 -10.48 9.69
C SER A 129 9.12 -11.42 8.53
N ASP A 130 8.63 -12.62 8.87
CA ASP A 130 8.16 -13.59 7.87
C ASP A 130 7.12 -12.98 6.92
N ILE A 131 6.16 -12.19 7.45
CA ILE A 131 5.16 -11.49 6.62
C ILE A 131 5.82 -10.53 5.63
N SER A 132 6.82 -9.75 6.08
CA SER A 132 7.53 -8.82 5.20
C SER A 132 8.32 -9.54 4.11
N LEU A 133 8.92 -10.68 4.45
CA LEU A 133 9.64 -11.51 3.48
C LEU A 133 8.69 -12.21 2.50
N ASP A 134 7.57 -12.74 2.97
CA ASP A 134 6.56 -13.36 2.11
C ASP A 134 5.95 -12.34 1.13
N ASN A 135 5.80 -11.09 1.55
CA ASN A 135 5.38 -10.00 0.66
C ASN A 135 6.41 -9.66 -0.44
N ALA A 136 7.65 -10.09 -0.26
CA ALA A 136 8.77 -9.85 -1.19
C ALA A 136 9.12 -11.07 -2.06
N ARG A 137 8.45 -12.23 -1.85
CA ARG A 137 8.76 -13.49 -2.55
C ARG A 137 7.93 -13.67 -3.82
N GLY A 138 8.56 -14.32 -4.81
CA GLY A 138 7.90 -14.93 -5.97
C GLY A 138 7.35 -16.32 -5.64
N SER A 139 6.61 -16.93 -6.56
CA SER A 139 6.08 -18.29 -6.42
C SER A 139 7.16 -19.36 -6.31
N ASP A 140 8.37 -19.08 -6.75
CA ASP A 140 9.56 -19.93 -6.64
C ASP A 140 10.29 -19.83 -5.28
N GLY A 141 9.77 -18.99 -4.37
CA GLY A 141 10.31 -18.75 -3.03
C GLY A 141 11.49 -17.78 -2.98
N ARG A 142 11.96 -17.26 -4.12
CA ARG A 142 13.03 -16.27 -4.18
C ARG A 142 12.53 -14.88 -3.81
N ILE A 143 13.46 -14.03 -3.38
CA ILE A 143 13.18 -12.64 -3.00
C ILE A 143 13.34 -11.72 -4.22
N TYR A 144 12.30 -10.96 -4.55
CA TYR A 144 12.26 -10.05 -5.69
C TYR A 144 12.08 -8.58 -5.28
N GLY A 145 12.08 -8.31 -3.99
CA GLY A 145 12.02 -6.98 -3.44
C GLY A 145 12.69 -6.90 -2.07
N VAL A 146 13.25 -5.74 -1.74
CA VAL A 146 13.73 -5.46 -0.38
C VAL A 146 12.55 -4.91 0.41
N PRO A 147 12.16 -5.53 1.54
CA PRO A 147 11.05 -5.03 2.34
C PRO A 147 11.25 -3.57 2.75
N LYS A 148 10.25 -2.74 2.48
CA LYS A 148 10.27 -1.30 2.75
C LYS A 148 9.62 -0.98 4.09
N ASP A 149 8.42 -1.47 4.28
CA ASP A 149 7.60 -1.18 5.46
C ASP A 149 6.82 -2.41 5.90
N LYS A 150 6.22 -2.27 7.07
CA LYS A 150 5.17 -3.12 7.59
C LYS A 150 3.99 -2.24 7.96
N ASP A 151 2.81 -2.71 7.67
CA ASP A 151 1.61 -1.94 7.90
C ASP A 151 0.64 -2.65 8.83
N SER A 152 -0.22 -1.85 9.41
CA SER A 152 -1.38 -2.26 10.18
C SER A 152 -2.51 -1.30 9.94
N VAL A 153 -3.71 -1.79 10.13
CA VAL A 153 -4.93 -0.99 10.12
C VAL A 153 -5.29 -0.63 11.56
N CYS A 154 -5.66 0.63 11.77
CA CYS A 154 -6.09 1.18 13.07
C CYS A 154 -7.53 1.71 12.96
N LEU A 155 -8.20 1.85 14.09
CA LEU A 155 -9.43 2.61 14.18
C LEU A 155 -9.09 4.10 14.38
N VAL A 156 -9.47 4.94 13.41
CA VAL A 156 -9.41 6.40 13.55
C VAL A 156 -10.73 6.89 14.13
N TYR A 157 -10.69 7.78 15.14
CA TYR A 157 -11.90 8.31 15.76
C TYR A 157 -11.81 9.81 16.05
N ASN A 158 -12.98 10.47 16.01
CA ASN A 158 -13.14 11.90 16.28
C ASN A 158 -13.48 12.12 17.76
N ARG A 159 -12.56 12.72 18.54
CA ARG A 159 -12.71 12.99 19.96
C ARG A 159 -13.90 13.91 20.27
N GLU A 160 -14.09 14.98 19.49
CA GLU A 160 -15.17 15.93 19.72
C GLU A 160 -16.56 15.28 19.60
N MET A 161 -16.72 14.32 18.67
CA MET A 161 -17.98 13.57 18.52
C MET A 161 -18.21 12.61 19.69
N PHE A 162 -17.15 11.97 20.21
CA PHE A 162 -17.21 11.15 21.43
C PHE A 162 -17.59 12.01 22.64
N ASP A 163 -16.93 13.14 22.84
CA ASP A 163 -17.22 14.07 23.94
C ASP A 163 -18.66 14.58 23.87
N ALA A 164 -19.14 14.97 22.68
CA ALA A 164 -20.51 15.43 22.45
C ALA A 164 -21.54 14.32 22.72
N ALA A 165 -21.17 13.05 22.49
CA ALA A 165 -22.01 11.89 22.79
C ALA A 165 -21.94 11.47 24.27
N GLY A 166 -20.97 12.00 25.03
CA GLY A 166 -20.72 11.61 26.44
C GLY A 166 -20.11 10.22 26.57
N LEU A 167 -19.34 9.79 25.59
CA LEU A 167 -18.69 8.47 25.54
C LEU A 167 -17.21 8.56 25.95
N SER A 168 -16.72 7.49 26.57
CA SER A 168 -15.29 7.25 26.70
C SER A 168 -14.70 6.92 25.33
N TYR A 169 -13.42 7.27 25.13
CA TYR A 169 -12.71 6.94 23.90
C TYR A 169 -12.48 5.44 23.76
N PRO A 170 -12.31 4.92 22.51
CA PRO A 170 -11.97 3.54 22.25
C PRO A 170 -10.68 3.13 22.98
N ASP A 171 -10.68 1.95 23.59
CA ASP A 171 -9.52 1.37 24.24
C ASP A 171 -9.25 -0.08 23.77
N ASP A 172 -8.23 -0.71 24.34
CA ASP A 172 -7.78 -2.05 23.93
C ASP A 172 -8.78 -3.18 24.26
N THR A 173 -9.83 -2.87 25.01
CA THR A 173 -10.87 -3.85 25.39
C THR A 173 -12.05 -3.86 24.42
N TRP A 174 -12.15 -2.85 23.55
CA TRP A 174 -13.27 -2.68 22.62
C TRP A 174 -13.52 -3.92 21.77
N THR A 175 -14.79 -4.23 21.65
CA THR A 175 -15.35 -5.31 20.84
C THR A 175 -16.20 -4.75 19.69
N TRP A 176 -16.67 -5.61 18.83
CA TRP A 176 -17.65 -5.26 17.79
C TRP A 176 -18.94 -4.69 18.37
N ASP A 177 -19.37 -5.19 19.57
CA ASP A 177 -20.56 -4.70 20.24
C ASP A 177 -20.37 -3.26 20.74
N ASP A 178 -19.18 -2.92 21.23
CA ASP A 178 -18.82 -1.56 21.64
C ASP A 178 -18.82 -0.61 20.44
N LEU A 179 -18.30 -1.06 19.28
CA LEU A 179 -18.34 -0.31 18.04
C LEU A 179 -19.77 0.06 17.62
N ILE A 180 -20.69 -0.92 17.63
CA ILE A 180 -22.11 -0.70 17.32
C ILE A 180 -22.74 0.26 18.31
N SER A 181 -22.55 0.03 19.61
CA SER A 181 -23.15 0.82 20.67
C SER A 181 -22.71 2.28 20.65
N ALA A 182 -21.39 2.51 20.46
CA ALA A 182 -20.84 3.84 20.34
C ALA A 182 -21.34 4.54 19.07
N SER A 183 -21.38 3.84 17.94
CA SER A 183 -21.89 4.37 16.67
C SER A 183 -23.32 4.84 16.75
N GLN A 184 -24.20 4.03 17.36
CA GLN A 184 -25.61 4.40 17.60
C GLN A 184 -25.70 5.63 18.51
N THR A 185 -24.95 5.64 19.61
CA THR A 185 -25.00 6.75 20.58
C THR A 185 -24.52 8.06 19.95
N ILE A 186 -23.44 8.02 19.15
CA ILE A 186 -22.94 9.21 18.44
C ILE A 186 -24.01 9.72 17.47
N TYR A 187 -24.61 8.84 16.68
CA TYR A 187 -25.66 9.22 15.74
C TYR A 187 -26.86 9.87 16.45
N ASP A 188 -27.36 9.27 17.50
CA ASP A 188 -28.49 9.77 18.29
C ASP A 188 -28.23 11.14 18.91
N LYS A 189 -26.98 11.40 19.32
CA LYS A 189 -26.60 12.64 20.02
C LYS A 189 -26.16 13.76 19.08
N THR A 190 -25.55 13.42 17.97
CA THR A 190 -24.87 14.40 17.09
C THR A 190 -25.48 14.49 15.70
N GLY A 191 -26.25 13.50 15.26
CA GLY A 191 -26.72 13.37 13.88
C GLY A 191 -25.60 13.07 12.87
N LYS A 192 -24.40 12.68 13.35
CA LYS A 192 -23.25 12.30 12.53
C LYS A 192 -23.15 10.79 12.43
N TYR A 193 -22.61 10.28 11.31
CA TYR A 193 -22.37 8.86 11.18
C TYR A 193 -21.43 8.35 12.28
N GLY A 194 -21.75 7.21 12.89
CA GLY A 194 -20.98 6.61 13.96
C GLY A 194 -19.72 5.92 13.41
N TYR A 195 -19.92 4.96 12.50
CA TYR A 195 -18.84 4.24 11.83
C TYR A 195 -19.09 4.15 10.34
N MET A 196 -18.04 4.30 9.55
CA MET A 196 -18.10 4.33 8.10
C MET A 196 -17.56 3.03 7.51
N ALA A 197 -18.43 2.01 7.37
CA ALA A 197 -18.08 0.68 6.85
C ALA A 197 -17.99 0.69 5.32
N TYR A 198 -16.81 1.00 4.80
CA TYR A 198 -16.54 1.02 3.37
C TYR A 198 -16.24 -0.39 2.83
N ALA A 199 -16.71 -0.70 1.62
CA ALA A 199 -16.47 -1.98 0.95
C ALA A 199 -15.03 -2.07 0.43
N ASP A 200 -14.07 -2.28 1.33
CA ASP A 200 -12.66 -2.44 1.03
C ASP A 200 -12.10 -3.72 1.66
N GLU A 201 -11.12 -4.31 1.00
CA GLU A 201 -10.47 -5.54 1.45
C GLU A 201 -9.59 -5.26 2.68
N GLN A 202 -8.64 -4.33 2.57
CA GLN A 202 -7.65 -4.03 3.61
C GLN A 202 -8.20 -3.11 4.70
N LEU A 203 -8.84 -2.00 4.31
CA LEU A 203 -9.42 -1.03 5.24
C LEU A 203 -10.88 -1.38 5.60
N GLY A 204 -11.28 -2.63 5.44
CA GLY A 204 -12.64 -3.07 5.63
C GLY A 204 -12.77 -4.53 6.05
N TYR A 205 -13.59 -5.27 5.29
CA TYR A 205 -14.18 -6.55 5.72
C TYR A 205 -13.18 -7.68 5.99
N TRP A 206 -11.99 -7.71 5.39
CA TRP A 206 -11.02 -8.77 5.67
C TRP A 206 -10.57 -8.77 7.13
N ASN A 207 -10.37 -7.60 7.74
CA ASN A 207 -10.04 -7.54 9.17
C ASN A 207 -11.06 -8.31 10.01
N PHE A 208 -12.34 -8.10 9.75
CA PHE A 208 -13.43 -8.72 10.49
C PHE A 208 -13.58 -10.23 10.19
N VAL A 209 -13.29 -10.65 8.96
CA VAL A 209 -13.23 -12.08 8.61
C VAL A 209 -12.17 -12.80 9.43
N TYR A 210 -10.95 -12.27 9.48
CA TYR A 210 -9.87 -12.88 10.24
C TYR A 210 -10.07 -12.75 11.75
N GLN A 211 -10.65 -11.66 12.24
CA GLN A 211 -11.06 -11.52 13.64
C GLN A 211 -12.10 -12.57 14.07
N ALA A 212 -13.00 -12.95 13.18
CA ALA A 212 -13.94 -14.03 13.44
C ALA A 212 -13.28 -15.43 13.46
N GLY A 213 -12.01 -15.53 13.05
CA GLY A 213 -11.27 -16.78 12.92
C GLY A 213 -11.47 -17.46 11.55
N GLY A 214 -11.97 -16.70 10.55
CA GLY A 214 -12.09 -17.13 9.17
C GLY A 214 -10.84 -16.83 8.35
N TYR A 215 -10.93 -17.05 7.04
CA TYR A 215 -9.88 -16.75 6.08
C TYR A 215 -10.45 -16.52 4.68
N ILE A 216 -9.71 -15.82 3.85
CA ILE A 216 -10.07 -15.60 2.43
C ILE A 216 -9.50 -16.72 1.55
N LEU A 217 -8.22 -17.08 1.72
CA LEU A 217 -7.60 -18.29 1.17
C LEU A 217 -7.01 -19.12 2.32
N ASN A 218 -7.03 -20.44 2.16
CA ASN A 218 -6.36 -21.36 3.07
C ASN A 218 -4.83 -21.15 3.03
N GLU A 219 -4.10 -21.77 3.97
CA GLU A 219 -2.68 -21.57 4.17
C GLU A 219 -1.84 -21.84 2.90
N ASP A 220 -2.16 -22.88 2.15
CA ASP A 220 -1.48 -23.21 0.89
C ASP A 220 -2.01 -22.40 -0.31
N LYS A 221 -2.91 -21.44 -0.09
CA LYS A 221 -3.47 -20.51 -1.09
C LYS A 221 -4.18 -21.19 -2.28
N THR A 222 -4.64 -22.43 -2.07
CA THR A 222 -5.26 -23.25 -3.13
C THR A 222 -6.78 -23.24 -3.11
N LYS A 223 -7.40 -22.90 -1.96
CA LYS A 223 -8.85 -22.95 -1.76
C LYS A 223 -9.35 -21.68 -1.05
N ALA A 224 -10.47 -21.15 -1.56
CA ALA A 224 -11.17 -20.05 -0.90
C ALA A 224 -11.83 -20.49 0.42
N GLY A 225 -12.04 -19.52 1.33
CA GLY A 225 -12.66 -19.74 2.63
C GLY A 225 -14.05 -19.15 2.77
N PHE A 226 -14.74 -18.80 1.68
CA PHE A 226 -16.08 -18.20 1.75
C PHE A 226 -17.18 -19.19 2.18
N ASP A 227 -16.90 -20.50 2.13
CA ASP A 227 -17.77 -21.57 2.65
C ASP A 227 -17.61 -21.81 4.17
N GLN A 228 -16.68 -21.11 4.83
CA GLN A 228 -16.40 -21.29 6.26
C GLN A 228 -17.35 -20.45 7.12
N GLU A 229 -17.82 -21.05 8.22
CA GLU A 229 -18.72 -20.39 9.19
C GLU A 229 -18.09 -19.10 9.77
N ALA A 230 -16.80 -19.14 10.09
CA ALA A 230 -16.08 -17.99 10.63
C ALA A 230 -15.97 -16.86 9.61
N THR A 231 -15.67 -17.16 8.34
CA THR A 231 -15.65 -16.17 7.26
C THR A 231 -17.03 -15.54 7.08
N ARG A 232 -18.09 -16.38 7.05
CA ARG A 232 -19.46 -15.91 6.98
C ARG A 232 -19.80 -14.96 8.14
N LYS A 233 -19.39 -15.30 9.37
CA LYS A 233 -19.62 -14.45 10.56
C LYS A 233 -18.98 -13.06 10.40
N GLY A 234 -17.72 -12.98 9.96
CA GLY A 234 -17.03 -11.71 9.72
C GLY A 234 -17.67 -10.88 8.61
N MET A 235 -18.07 -11.54 7.51
CA MET A 235 -18.77 -10.90 6.38
C MET A 235 -20.17 -10.40 6.78
N ASP A 236 -20.95 -11.22 7.49
CA ASP A 236 -22.29 -10.87 7.98
C ASP A 236 -22.24 -9.64 8.89
N PHE A 237 -21.30 -9.64 9.83
CA PHE A 237 -21.08 -8.51 10.71
C PHE A 237 -20.79 -7.24 9.91
N TYR A 238 -19.73 -7.25 9.08
CA TYR A 238 -19.27 -6.03 8.39
C TYR A 238 -20.27 -5.49 7.37
N ILE A 239 -20.86 -6.37 6.57
CA ILE A 239 -21.89 -5.98 5.59
C ILE A 239 -23.14 -5.49 6.30
N GLY A 240 -23.53 -6.15 7.39
CA GLY A 240 -24.68 -5.79 8.20
C GLY A 240 -24.60 -4.39 8.83
N LEU A 241 -23.40 -3.83 9.02
CA LEU A 241 -23.23 -2.48 9.56
C LEU A 241 -23.95 -1.42 8.71
N GLN A 242 -24.04 -1.59 7.40
CA GLN A 242 -24.73 -0.64 6.52
C GLN A 242 -26.27 -0.74 6.58
N SER A 243 -26.82 -1.67 7.34
CA SER A 243 -28.27 -1.71 7.61
C SER A 243 -28.70 -0.72 8.68
N TYR A 244 -27.77 -0.12 9.42
CA TYR A 244 -28.05 0.87 10.46
C TYR A 244 -28.00 2.30 9.91
N GLU A 245 -28.87 3.16 10.39
CA GLU A 245 -28.93 4.58 9.98
C GLU A 245 -27.65 5.37 10.32
N TRP A 246 -26.90 4.92 11.31
CA TRP A 246 -25.64 5.53 11.71
C TRP A 246 -24.44 5.14 10.83
N CYS A 247 -24.62 4.27 9.84
CA CYS A 247 -23.58 3.89 8.87
C CYS A 247 -24.01 4.33 7.47
N PRO A 248 -23.17 5.04 6.70
CA PRO A 248 -23.47 5.35 5.31
C PRO A 248 -23.60 4.09 4.46
N ASP A 249 -24.45 4.14 3.44
CA ASP A 249 -24.61 3.09 2.44
C ASP A 249 -23.60 3.22 1.27
N GLN A 250 -23.64 2.26 0.34
CA GLN A 250 -22.77 2.28 -0.85
C GLN A 250 -23.04 3.45 -1.80
N ASN A 251 -24.24 4.04 -1.80
CA ASN A 251 -24.52 5.22 -2.64
C ASN A 251 -23.77 6.43 -2.10
N TYR A 252 -23.69 6.59 -0.79
CA TYR A 252 -22.85 7.62 -0.16
C TYR A 252 -21.38 7.41 -0.52
N PHE A 253 -20.88 6.18 -0.44
CA PHE A 253 -19.49 5.86 -0.74
C PHE A 253 -19.14 5.89 -2.24
N ALA A 254 -20.11 5.90 -3.13
CA ALA A 254 -19.87 6.15 -4.56
C ALA A 254 -19.44 7.59 -4.85
N GLU A 255 -19.79 8.55 -3.96
CA GLU A 255 -19.47 9.97 -4.13
C GLU A 255 -18.32 10.44 -3.23
N THR A 256 -18.02 9.71 -2.14
CA THR A 256 -16.96 10.08 -1.20
C THR A 256 -16.36 8.83 -0.54
N ASN A 257 -15.18 8.94 0.06
CA ASN A 257 -14.56 7.87 0.83
C ASN A 257 -14.56 8.19 2.34
N PRO A 258 -14.35 7.17 3.21
CA PRO A 258 -14.38 7.37 4.67
C PRO A 258 -13.42 8.45 5.17
N GLY A 259 -12.20 8.51 4.64
CA GLY A 259 -11.21 9.52 5.03
C GLY A 259 -11.67 10.94 4.71
N THR A 260 -12.24 11.17 3.51
CA THR A 260 -12.79 12.47 3.12
C THR A 260 -14.00 12.84 3.99
N ALA A 261 -14.88 11.89 4.27
CA ALA A 261 -16.04 12.12 5.14
C ALA A 261 -15.61 12.43 6.59
N PHE A 262 -14.57 11.74 7.09
CA PHE A 262 -13.99 12.00 8.40
C PHE A 262 -13.37 13.41 8.49
N ILE A 263 -12.55 13.80 7.51
CA ILE A 263 -11.91 15.11 7.42
C ILE A 263 -12.97 16.23 7.36
N SER A 264 -14.12 15.94 6.74
CA SER A 264 -15.26 16.86 6.65
C SER A 264 -16.19 16.78 7.87
N GLU A 265 -15.80 16.06 8.92
CA GLU A 265 -16.55 15.90 10.17
C GLU A 265 -17.97 15.34 9.96
N GLN A 266 -18.16 14.43 9.00
CA GLN A 266 -19.44 13.76 8.72
C GLN A 266 -19.57 12.43 9.46
N GLY A 267 -18.47 11.76 9.80
CA GLY A 267 -18.44 10.49 10.51
C GLY A 267 -17.40 10.46 11.61
N ALA A 268 -17.69 9.69 12.66
CA ALA A 268 -16.90 9.66 13.88
C ALA A 268 -15.78 8.63 13.85
N MET A 269 -15.95 7.52 13.15
CA MET A 269 -14.99 6.42 13.14
C MET A 269 -14.88 5.77 11.76
N TYR A 270 -13.67 5.34 11.41
CA TYR A 270 -13.39 4.51 10.23
C TYR A 270 -12.06 3.79 10.38
N LEU A 271 -11.76 2.84 9.50
CA LEU A 271 -10.48 2.16 9.46
C LEU A 271 -9.50 2.91 8.55
N GLU A 272 -8.28 3.09 9.05
CA GLU A 272 -7.20 3.72 8.27
C GLU A 272 -5.88 2.98 8.47
N GLY A 273 -5.01 3.06 7.49
CA GLY A 273 -3.67 2.50 7.57
C GLY A 273 -2.66 3.45 8.22
N ASN A 274 -1.72 2.89 8.96
CA ASN A 274 -0.66 3.66 9.60
C ASN A 274 0.12 4.56 8.61
N TRP A 275 0.21 4.17 7.33
CA TRP A 275 0.92 4.91 6.27
C TRP A 275 0.30 6.26 5.92
N ASN A 276 -0.96 6.49 6.24
CA ASN A 276 -1.68 7.73 5.91
C ASN A 276 -1.73 8.75 7.06
N LEU A 277 -1.44 8.33 8.30
CA LEU A 277 -1.62 9.17 9.49
C LEU A 277 -0.74 10.43 9.48
N MET A 278 0.51 10.32 9.01
CA MET A 278 1.42 11.47 8.88
C MET A 278 0.87 12.49 7.88
N SER A 279 0.33 12.05 6.76
CA SER A 279 -0.33 12.89 5.76
C SER A 279 -1.57 13.58 6.34
N MET A 280 -2.38 12.84 7.09
CA MET A 280 -3.54 13.40 7.77
C MET A 280 -3.16 14.50 8.74
N MET A 281 -2.11 14.32 9.54
CA MET A 281 -1.59 15.32 10.47
C MET A 281 -1.09 16.59 9.77
N LYS A 282 -0.36 16.42 8.66
CA LYS A 282 0.24 17.55 7.92
C LYS A 282 -0.80 18.37 7.16
N ASN A 283 -1.79 17.72 6.58
CA ASN A 283 -2.65 18.33 5.56
C ASN A 283 -4.02 18.79 6.10
N ASN A 284 -4.46 18.32 7.28
CA ASN A 284 -5.81 18.58 7.80
C ASN A 284 -5.77 19.40 9.09
N THR A 285 -5.40 20.67 8.96
CA THR A 285 -5.26 21.59 10.11
C THR A 285 -6.58 21.83 10.87
N ASN A 286 -7.75 21.62 10.24
CA ASN A 286 -9.06 21.68 10.87
C ASN A 286 -9.30 20.54 11.87
N LEU A 287 -8.55 19.44 11.77
CA LEU A 287 -8.66 18.29 12.67
C LEU A 287 -7.64 18.32 13.83
N ILE A 288 -6.77 19.32 13.89
CA ILE A 288 -5.77 19.41 14.98
C ILE A 288 -6.47 19.38 16.34
N GLY A 289 -6.09 18.41 17.17
CA GLY A 289 -6.63 18.22 18.51
C GLY A 289 -7.96 17.46 18.58
N LYS A 290 -8.58 17.16 17.44
CA LYS A 290 -9.94 16.61 17.38
C LYS A 290 -10.04 15.10 17.18
N TRP A 291 -8.95 14.43 16.89
CA TRP A 291 -8.97 13.00 16.55
C TRP A 291 -7.82 12.24 17.17
N ASP A 292 -7.94 10.92 17.17
CA ASP A 292 -6.88 10.01 17.57
C ASP A 292 -7.06 8.64 16.91
N VAL A 293 -6.17 7.71 17.26
CA VAL A 293 -6.20 6.33 16.80
C VAL A 293 -6.32 5.36 17.97
N ALA A 294 -6.92 4.20 17.69
CA ALA A 294 -7.03 3.10 18.61
C ALA A 294 -6.76 1.77 17.89
N VAL A 295 -6.52 0.70 18.64
CA VAL A 295 -6.52 -0.64 18.09
C VAL A 295 -7.88 -0.99 17.49
N LEU A 296 -7.92 -1.93 16.55
CA LEU A 296 -9.20 -2.41 16.01
C LEU A 296 -10.04 -3.08 17.10
N PRO A 297 -11.37 -2.84 17.14
CA PRO A 297 -12.28 -3.58 17.97
C PRO A 297 -12.19 -5.08 17.65
N LYS A 298 -12.12 -5.93 18.66
CA LYS A 298 -12.01 -7.39 18.49
C LYS A 298 -13.36 -8.07 18.36
N CYS A 299 -13.39 -9.22 17.69
CA CYS A 299 -14.54 -10.10 17.71
C CYS A 299 -14.77 -10.62 19.15
N PRO A 300 -15.96 -10.45 19.75
CA PRO A 300 -16.20 -10.85 21.13
C PRO A 300 -16.22 -12.37 21.33
N ASP A 301 -16.58 -13.12 20.30
CA ASP A 301 -16.78 -14.58 20.34
C ASP A 301 -16.26 -15.23 19.03
N PRO A 302 -14.93 -15.16 18.76
CA PRO A 302 -14.36 -15.71 17.54
C PRO A 302 -14.52 -17.24 17.51
N LEU A 303 -14.73 -17.81 16.32
CA LEU A 303 -14.79 -19.26 16.17
C LEU A 303 -13.39 -19.90 16.24
N ASN A 304 -12.35 -19.14 15.94
CA ASN A 304 -10.95 -19.51 16.10
C ASN A 304 -10.14 -18.27 16.50
N GLY A 305 -9.01 -18.48 17.18
CA GLY A 305 -8.12 -17.39 17.59
C GLY A 305 -8.64 -16.57 18.78
N ASP A 306 -8.10 -15.37 18.96
CA ASP A 306 -8.36 -14.48 20.09
C ASP A 306 -9.28 -13.29 19.74
N GLY A 307 -9.76 -13.24 18.52
CA GLY A 307 -10.65 -12.19 18.03
C GLY A 307 -9.95 -10.95 17.51
N ARG A 308 -8.62 -10.92 17.47
CA ARG A 308 -7.84 -9.80 16.93
C ARG A 308 -7.20 -10.18 15.60
N ALA A 309 -7.24 -9.28 14.64
CA ALA A 309 -6.50 -9.34 13.40
C ALA A 309 -6.43 -7.95 12.76
N THR A 310 -5.39 -7.72 12.00
CA THR A 310 -5.23 -6.57 11.08
C THR A 310 -4.61 -7.07 9.78
N ILE A 311 -5.07 -6.54 8.66
CA ILE A 311 -4.49 -6.90 7.38
C ILE A 311 -3.18 -6.15 7.18
N SER A 312 -2.12 -6.90 6.87
CA SER A 312 -0.79 -6.36 6.55
C SER A 312 -0.46 -6.64 5.09
N ASN A 313 -0.27 -5.60 4.30
CA ASN A 313 0.18 -5.71 2.92
C ASN A 313 1.71 -5.63 2.85
N GLY A 314 2.29 -4.54 3.36
CA GLY A 314 3.69 -4.23 3.20
C GLY A 314 4.09 -3.92 1.75
N LEU A 315 5.13 -3.16 1.60
CA LEU A 315 5.72 -2.79 0.31
C LEU A 315 7.17 -3.23 0.23
N CYS A 316 7.65 -3.35 -1.01
CA CYS A 316 9.05 -3.61 -1.30
C CYS A 316 9.63 -2.54 -2.22
N TYR A 317 10.93 -2.30 -2.11
CA TYR A 317 11.72 -1.70 -3.16
C TYR A 317 12.10 -2.79 -4.18
N ALA A 318 11.87 -2.56 -5.44
CA ALA A 318 12.15 -3.51 -6.51
C ALA A 318 12.91 -2.87 -7.68
N THR A 319 13.46 -3.71 -8.54
CA THR A 319 14.13 -3.32 -9.79
C THR A 319 13.88 -4.36 -10.87
N GLY A 320 13.99 -3.94 -12.14
CA GLY A 320 13.81 -4.82 -13.28
C GLY A 320 14.97 -5.80 -13.48
N ALA A 321 14.68 -7.01 -13.95
CA ALA A 321 15.66 -8.05 -14.24
C ALA A 321 16.71 -7.61 -15.28
N GLU A 322 16.31 -6.78 -16.25
CA GLU A 322 17.15 -6.28 -17.35
C GLU A 322 17.53 -4.81 -17.21
N GLY A 323 17.57 -4.29 -15.96
CA GLY A 323 17.90 -2.90 -15.65
C GLY A 323 19.33 -2.54 -16.12
N LYS A 324 19.48 -1.40 -16.81
CA LYS A 324 20.79 -0.95 -17.34
C LYS A 324 21.81 -0.67 -16.24
N HIS A 325 21.34 -0.32 -15.04
CA HIS A 325 22.17 0.11 -13.91
C HIS A 325 22.03 -0.84 -12.73
N LEU A 326 21.76 -2.13 -12.99
CA LEU A 326 21.35 -3.11 -12.00
C LEU A 326 22.27 -3.16 -10.76
N GLU A 327 23.61 -3.13 -10.93
CA GLU A 327 24.53 -3.20 -9.80
C GLU A 327 24.49 -1.92 -8.93
N ALA A 328 24.40 -0.75 -9.55
CA ALA A 328 24.24 0.50 -8.79
C ALA A 328 22.88 0.56 -8.07
N VAL A 329 21.83 0.02 -8.69
CA VAL A 329 20.51 -0.09 -8.07
C VAL A 329 20.54 -1.08 -6.92
N LYS A 330 21.16 -2.25 -7.07
CA LYS A 330 21.32 -3.21 -5.98
C LYS A 330 22.07 -2.61 -4.79
N ASP A 331 23.05 -1.76 -5.05
CA ASP A 331 23.77 -1.06 -4.01
C ASP A 331 22.87 -0.10 -3.23
N PHE A 332 22.05 0.70 -3.94
CA PHE A 332 21.01 1.51 -3.31
C PHE A 332 19.99 0.64 -2.54
N LEU A 333 19.56 -0.49 -3.08
CA LEU A 333 18.59 -1.37 -2.43
C LEU A 333 19.17 -1.99 -1.13
N ARG A 334 20.49 -2.32 -1.09
CA ARG A 334 21.16 -2.72 0.16
C ARG A 334 21.07 -1.62 1.19
N PHE A 335 21.38 -0.37 0.81
CA PHE A 335 21.26 0.77 1.72
C PHE A 335 19.81 0.97 2.17
N ALA A 336 18.83 0.98 1.25
CA ALA A 336 17.42 1.17 1.59
C ALA A 336 16.85 0.11 2.53
N GLY A 337 17.37 -1.12 2.48
CA GLY A 337 17.03 -2.21 3.40
C GLY A 337 17.95 -2.31 4.61
N SER A 338 18.95 -1.46 4.75
CA SER A 338 19.83 -1.41 5.93
C SER A 338 19.14 -0.77 7.14
N GLU A 339 19.70 -0.96 8.33
CA GLU A 339 19.23 -0.28 9.53
C GLU A 339 19.20 1.25 9.34
N GLU A 340 20.21 1.82 8.70
CA GLU A 340 20.32 3.25 8.45
C GLU A 340 19.24 3.75 7.49
N GLY A 341 19.10 3.13 6.32
CA GLY A 341 18.07 3.49 5.33
C GLY A 341 16.65 3.39 5.89
N GLN A 342 16.37 2.31 6.63
CA GLN A 342 15.09 2.09 7.29
C GLN A 342 14.84 3.07 8.43
N ARG A 343 15.88 3.46 9.18
CA ARG A 343 15.81 4.49 10.22
C ARG A 343 15.48 5.87 9.63
N VAL A 344 16.12 6.25 8.52
CA VAL A 344 15.81 7.51 7.81
C VAL A 344 14.34 7.52 7.36
N GLN A 345 13.87 6.41 6.81
CA GLN A 345 12.46 6.26 6.42
C GLN A 345 11.53 6.43 7.62
N GLY A 346 11.78 5.74 8.73
CA GLY A 346 10.96 5.83 9.94
C GLY A 346 10.89 7.26 10.47
N LEU A 347 12.04 7.91 10.66
CA LEU A 347 12.12 9.30 11.15
C LEU A 347 11.43 10.32 10.23
N SER A 348 11.28 10.03 8.95
CA SER A 348 10.51 10.89 8.03
C SER A 348 8.99 10.81 8.26
N GLY A 349 8.53 9.77 8.95
CA GLY A 349 7.12 9.46 9.19
C GLY A 349 6.42 8.83 7.98
N ALA A 350 7.14 8.44 6.93
CA ALA A 350 6.55 7.92 5.71
C ALA A 350 5.77 6.62 5.96
N ALA A 351 6.35 5.66 6.69
CA ALA A 351 5.70 4.41 7.09
C ALA A 351 6.51 3.73 8.22
N ILE A 352 5.92 2.78 8.93
CA ILE A 352 6.64 1.95 9.90
C ILE A 352 7.70 1.14 9.15
N PRO A 353 8.99 1.26 9.50
CA PRO A 353 10.06 0.51 8.80
C PRO A 353 9.85 -0.99 8.86
N ALA A 354 10.19 -1.69 7.77
CA ALA A 354 10.14 -3.15 7.76
C ALA A 354 11.22 -3.78 8.67
N TYR A 355 12.34 -3.08 8.88
CA TYR A 355 13.43 -3.54 9.74
C TYR A 355 12.97 -3.68 11.19
N ILE A 356 13.18 -4.86 11.76
CA ILE A 356 12.74 -5.21 13.12
C ILE A 356 13.45 -4.31 14.13
N GLY A 357 12.68 -3.75 15.08
CA GLY A 357 13.21 -2.91 16.18
C GLY A 357 13.36 -1.43 15.83
N LEU A 358 12.90 -0.99 14.64
CA LEU A 358 12.91 0.41 14.25
C LEU A 358 11.53 1.11 14.31
N GLU A 359 10.51 0.45 14.86
CA GLU A 359 9.14 0.97 14.94
C GLU A 359 9.08 2.31 15.68
N ASP A 360 9.88 2.47 16.73
CA ASP A 360 9.97 3.70 17.52
C ASP A 360 10.39 4.91 16.68
N THR A 361 11.17 4.72 15.62
CA THR A 361 11.57 5.82 14.74
C THR A 361 10.38 6.48 14.07
N TRP A 362 9.41 5.68 13.63
CA TRP A 362 8.17 6.17 13.05
C TRP A 362 7.27 6.84 14.09
N ILE A 363 7.18 6.28 15.31
CA ILE A 363 6.43 6.91 16.42
C ILE A 363 7.01 8.29 16.72
N HIS A 364 8.34 8.40 16.86
CA HIS A 364 9.03 9.65 17.13
C HIS A 364 8.89 10.68 16.01
N ALA A 365 8.61 10.27 14.75
CA ALA A 365 8.35 11.21 13.68
C ALA A 365 7.13 12.11 13.96
N PHE A 366 6.18 11.65 14.78
CA PHE A 366 5.02 12.44 15.20
C PHE A 366 5.34 13.46 16.31
N ASP A 367 6.52 13.39 16.93
CA ASP A 367 6.94 14.35 17.96
C ASP A 367 7.10 15.79 17.43
N GLN A 368 7.17 15.98 16.13
CA GLN A 368 7.21 17.29 15.49
C GLN A 368 5.92 18.11 15.65
N PHE A 369 4.80 17.47 16.03
CA PHE A 369 3.52 18.14 16.22
C PHE A 369 3.26 18.45 17.69
N ASP A 370 2.65 19.60 17.97
CA ASP A 370 2.23 19.97 19.33
C ASP A 370 1.09 19.07 19.84
N TYR A 371 0.23 18.63 18.94
CA TYR A 371 -0.83 17.66 19.21
C TYR A 371 -0.32 16.23 19.02
N LYS A 372 -0.55 15.38 20.02
CA LYS A 372 -0.09 13.99 20.00
C LYS A 372 -1.22 13.04 19.68
N LEU A 373 -0.96 12.17 18.70
CA LEU A 373 -1.77 10.97 18.43
C LEU A 373 -1.15 9.78 19.18
N ASP A 374 -1.97 8.85 19.64
CA ASP A 374 -1.49 7.59 20.20
C ASP A 374 -1.16 6.58 19.06
N VAL A 375 -0.20 6.97 18.21
CA VAL A 375 0.23 6.14 17.05
C VAL A 375 0.87 4.82 17.47
N GLN A 376 1.22 4.65 18.77
CA GLN A 376 1.64 3.37 19.33
C GLN A 376 0.59 2.29 19.08
N LYS A 377 -0.70 2.63 19.04
CA LYS A 377 -1.80 1.70 18.77
C LYS A 377 -1.70 1.00 17.41
N CYS A 378 -1.11 1.66 16.41
CA CYS A 378 -0.85 1.01 15.13
C CYS A 378 0.30 -0.02 15.25
N VAL A 379 1.34 0.28 16.03
CA VAL A 379 2.42 -0.68 16.32
C VAL A 379 1.91 -1.85 17.15
N ASP A 380 1.01 -1.60 18.13
CA ASP A 380 0.39 -2.62 18.96
C ASP A 380 -0.46 -3.61 18.14
N MET A 381 -0.90 -3.23 16.93
CA MET A 381 -1.61 -4.12 16.01
C MET A 381 -0.69 -5.04 15.20
N LEU A 382 0.60 -4.73 15.04
CA LEU A 382 1.52 -5.52 14.20
C LEU A 382 1.60 -7.01 14.57
N PRO A 383 1.59 -7.42 15.87
CA PRO A 383 1.59 -8.83 16.25
C PRO A 383 0.35 -9.61 15.77
N TYR A 384 -0.73 -8.92 15.44
CA TYR A 384 -1.98 -9.49 14.91
C TYR A 384 -2.08 -9.39 13.39
N GLY A 385 -0.95 -9.08 12.74
CA GLY A 385 -0.86 -8.93 11.30
C GLY A 385 -1.19 -10.23 10.58
N VAL A 386 -2.10 -10.16 9.61
CA VAL A 386 -2.40 -11.23 8.68
C VAL A 386 -1.96 -10.78 7.30
N GLN A 387 -1.13 -11.59 6.66
CA GLN A 387 -0.69 -11.31 5.31
C GLN A 387 -1.90 -11.11 4.38
N SER A 388 -1.91 -10.03 3.63
CA SER A 388 -2.91 -9.83 2.58
C SER A 388 -2.87 -10.97 1.59
N VAL A 389 -4.05 -11.43 1.20
CA VAL A 389 -4.18 -12.55 0.28
C VAL A 389 -3.49 -12.23 -1.04
N ASN A 390 -2.50 -13.04 -1.36
CA ASN A 390 -1.76 -12.95 -2.61
C ASN A 390 -1.55 -14.34 -3.20
N ASN A 391 -2.12 -14.57 -4.39
CA ASN A 391 -1.82 -15.73 -5.24
C ASN A 391 -1.81 -15.28 -6.70
N ALA A 392 -1.20 -16.08 -7.57
CA ALA A 392 -1.07 -15.74 -8.99
C ALA A 392 -2.42 -15.57 -9.72
N SER A 393 -3.51 -16.13 -9.18
CA SER A 393 -4.85 -15.98 -9.77
C SER A 393 -5.62 -14.74 -9.32
N ARG A 394 -5.14 -14.00 -8.31
CA ARG A 394 -5.85 -12.86 -7.73
C ARG A 394 -6.31 -11.80 -8.75
N PRO A 395 -5.50 -11.41 -9.75
CA PRO A 395 -5.95 -10.46 -10.77
C PRO A 395 -7.24 -10.88 -11.49
N ASN A 396 -7.47 -12.19 -11.59
CA ASN A 396 -8.61 -12.75 -12.32
C ASN A 396 -9.93 -12.75 -11.54
N TRP A 397 -9.90 -12.62 -10.20
CA TRP A 397 -11.10 -12.69 -9.38
C TRP A 397 -11.36 -11.45 -8.51
N LYS A 398 -10.35 -10.62 -8.25
CA LYS A 398 -10.48 -9.44 -7.35
C LYS A 398 -11.62 -8.51 -7.76
N THR A 399 -11.67 -8.08 -9.01
CA THR A 399 -12.73 -7.16 -9.49
C THR A 399 -14.11 -7.79 -9.36
N GLN A 400 -14.23 -9.07 -9.69
CA GLN A 400 -15.50 -9.79 -9.63
C GLN A 400 -15.98 -10.01 -8.17
N ILE A 401 -15.08 -10.16 -7.20
CA ILE A 401 -15.44 -10.17 -5.77
C ILE A 401 -16.08 -8.83 -5.38
N ASN A 402 -15.51 -7.71 -5.81
CA ASN A 402 -16.09 -6.39 -5.54
C ASN A 402 -17.48 -6.26 -6.17
N ASP A 403 -17.70 -6.73 -7.40
CA ASP A 403 -19.00 -6.72 -8.03
C ASP A 403 -20.03 -7.56 -7.25
N LEU A 404 -19.64 -8.73 -6.74
CA LEU A 404 -20.50 -9.58 -5.92
C LEU A 404 -20.83 -8.91 -4.57
N LEU A 405 -19.86 -8.24 -3.94
CA LEU A 405 -20.09 -7.45 -2.72
C LEU A 405 -21.12 -6.35 -2.95
N LEU A 406 -20.99 -5.58 -4.04
CA LEU A 406 -21.96 -4.52 -4.39
C LEU A 406 -23.36 -5.08 -4.59
N LYS A 407 -23.50 -6.26 -5.17
CA LYS A 407 -24.80 -6.95 -5.32
C LYS A 407 -25.38 -7.40 -3.99
N ILE A 408 -24.55 -7.80 -3.01
CA ILE A 408 -25.01 -8.11 -1.67
C ILE A 408 -25.49 -6.82 -0.98
N TYR A 409 -24.71 -5.75 -1.03
CA TYR A 409 -25.09 -4.46 -0.44
C TYR A 409 -26.38 -3.87 -1.04
N SER A 410 -26.61 -4.05 -2.34
CA SER A 410 -27.84 -3.59 -3.01
C SER A 410 -29.04 -4.51 -2.75
N GLY A 411 -28.85 -5.67 -2.13
CA GLY A 411 -29.89 -6.69 -1.94
C GLY A 411 -30.26 -7.47 -3.19
N GLU A 412 -29.49 -7.36 -4.28
CA GLU A 412 -29.65 -8.19 -5.48
C GLU A 412 -29.28 -9.66 -5.19
N LEU A 413 -28.28 -9.88 -4.34
CA LEU A 413 -27.91 -11.20 -3.81
C LEU A 413 -28.09 -11.23 -2.29
N THR A 414 -28.52 -12.37 -1.76
CA THR A 414 -28.37 -12.63 -0.33
C THR A 414 -26.90 -12.86 0.01
N LEU A 415 -26.50 -12.68 1.26
CA LEU A 415 -25.14 -12.98 1.71
C LEU A 415 -24.73 -14.41 1.34
N ASP A 416 -25.59 -15.40 1.59
CA ASP A 416 -25.29 -16.81 1.32
C ASP A 416 -25.08 -17.08 -0.19
N GLN A 417 -25.88 -16.46 -1.06
CA GLN A 417 -25.68 -16.53 -2.50
C GLN A 417 -24.35 -15.90 -2.93
N GLY A 418 -24.06 -14.69 -2.43
CA GLY A 418 -22.83 -13.99 -2.75
C GLY A 418 -21.58 -14.74 -2.29
N LEU A 419 -21.60 -15.32 -1.08
CA LEU A 419 -20.48 -16.13 -0.58
C LEU A 419 -20.28 -17.41 -1.39
N ALA A 420 -21.35 -18.09 -1.79
CA ALA A 420 -21.27 -19.28 -2.66
C ALA A 420 -20.68 -18.94 -4.04
N ASP A 421 -21.07 -17.79 -4.60
CA ASP A 421 -20.54 -17.31 -5.88
C ASP A 421 -19.05 -16.90 -5.74
N MET A 422 -18.66 -16.22 -4.65
CA MET A 422 -17.26 -15.88 -4.34
C MET A 422 -16.40 -17.13 -4.19
N GLN A 423 -16.89 -18.16 -3.47
CA GLN A 423 -16.21 -19.44 -3.31
C GLN A 423 -15.94 -20.08 -4.67
N THR A 424 -16.98 -20.20 -5.50
CA THR A 424 -16.89 -20.80 -6.84
C THR A 424 -15.92 -20.01 -7.73
N LEU A 425 -16.01 -18.69 -7.71
CA LEU A 425 -15.18 -17.79 -8.50
C LEU A 425 -13.70 -17.99 -8.18
N VAL A 426 -13.33 -17.93 -6.89
CA VAL A 426 -11.93 -18.02 -6.48
C VAL A 426 -11.37 -19.42 -6.69
N ASP A 427 -12.13 -20.47 -6.34
CA ASP A 427 -11.69 -21.86 -6.52
C ASP A 427 -11.52 -22.25 -8.01
N SER A 428 -12.27 -21.60 -8.91
CA SER A 428 -12.17 -21.85 -10.35
C SER A 428 -11.13 -20.98 -11.05
N ALA A 429 -10.64 -19.93 -10.41
CA ALA A 429 -9.67 -19.01 -10.99
C ALA A 429 -8.31 -19.69 -11.19
N LYS A 430 -7.83 -19.69 -12.42
CA LYS A 430 -6.48 -20.20 -12.74
C LYS A 430 -5.48 -19.07 -12.67
N ALA A 431 -4.25 -19.42 -12.34
CA ALA A 431 -3.13 -18.50 -12.54
C ALA A 431 -3.05 -18.11 -14.05
N PRO A 432 -2.70 -16.87 -14.35
CA PRO A 432 -2.55 -16.40 -15.74
C PRO A 432 -1.45 -17.13 -16.49
#